data_4b4d14b6538f11beb3035e1790232866
#
_entry.id   4b4d14b6538f11beb3035e1790232866
#
_cell.length_a   1.000
_cell.length_b   1.000
_cell.length_c   1.000
_cell.angle_alpha   90.00
_cell.angle_beta   90.00
_cell.angle_gamma   90.00
#
_symmetry.space_group_name_H-M   'P 1'
#
loop_
_entity.id
_entity.type
_entity.pdbx_description
1 polymer ?
#
loop_
_entity_poly.entity_id
_entity_poly.type
_entity_poly.pdbx_seq_one_letter_code
_entity_poly.pdbx_strand_id
1 'polypeptide(L)'
;IEADKKPASMDDATWASYKTTNLSALYQSLGVISMMSNNPADAKTKFEKAVAASATDPVNYYFLGYIADGEYQVTVKAYQASQPGKQRDDLLTKANTQIDTVIDYYARAVAMAESNPQYHAMGAQVRADLETYYKYRHKSLNGLEELINKYKPLTLKP
;
A
#
# COMPACT_ATOMS: atom_id res chain seq x y z
N ILE A 1 9.32 -13.99 17.12
CA ILE A 1 10.00 -12.82 16.50
C ILE A 1 9.56 -11.53 17.20
N GLU A 2 8.25 -11.25 17.36
CA GLU A 2 7.77 -10.05 18.08
C GLU A 2 8.22 -9.98 19.53
N ALA A 3 8.31 -11.12 20.21
CA ALA A 3 8.77 -11.18 21.60
C ALA A 3 10.30 -11.02 21.76
N ASP A 4 11.01 -10.77 20.67
CA ASP A 4 12.47 -10.62 20.59
C ASP A 4 13.27 -11.75 21.26
N LYS A 5 12.72 -12.97 21.24
CA LYS A 5 13.40 -14.16 21.77
C LYS A 5 14.34 -14.73 20.71
N LYS A 6 15.61 -14.31 20.80
CA LYS A 6 16.68 -14.82 19.92
C LYS A 6 16.98 -16.28 20.24
N PRO A 7 17.02 -17.18 19.23
CA PRO A 7 17.54 -18.54 19.40
C PRO A 7 19.01 -18.52 19.85
N ALA A 8 19.38 -19.43 20.75
CA ALA A 8 20.76 -19.52 21.24
C ALA A 8 21.79 -19.83 20.14
N SER A 9 21.35 -20.40 19.02
CA SER A 9 22.16 -20.76 17.86
C SER A 9 22.46 -19.60 16.91
N MET A 10 21.86 -18.40 17.13
CA MET A 10 22.07 -17.24 16.28
C MET A 10 22.88 -16.14 16.99
N ASP A 11 23.82 -15.52 16.29
CA ASP A 11 24.44 -14.27 16.73
C ASP A 11 23.47 -13.08 16.55
N ASP A 12 23.85 -11.91 17.10
CA ASP A 12 22.96 -10.73 17.10
C ASP A 12 22.75 -10.15 15.69
N ALA A 13 23.76 -10.17 14.84
CA ALA A 13 23.68 -9.65 13.48
C ALA A 13 22.77 -10.54 12.60
N THR A 14 22.97 -11.86 12.68
CA THR A 14 22.11 -12.85 12.02
C THR A 14 20.67 -12.75 12.50
N TRP A 15 20.44 -12.59 13.80
CA TRP A 15 19.10 -12.43 14.36
C TRP A 15 18.42 -11.14 13.90
N ALA A 16 19.15 -10.01 13.85
CA ALA A 16 18.64 -8.75 13.34
C ALA A 16 18.20 -8.86 11.87
N SER A 17 19.05 -9.45 11.03
CA SER A 17 18.75 -9.72 9.62
C SER A 17 17.54 -10.66 9.45
N TYR A 18 17.50 -11.74 10.20
CA TYR A 18 16.40 -12.70 10.20
C TYR A 18 15.07 -12.04 10.57
N LYS A 19 15.06 -11.19 11.62
CA LYS A 19 13.87 -10.45 12.02
C LYS A 19 13.38 -9.54 10.89
N THR A 20 14.25 -8.74 10.32
CA THR A 20 13.88 -7.80 9.26
C THR A 20 13.26 -8.51 8.07
N THR A 21 13.89 -9.58 7.59
CA THR A 21 13.43 -10.34 6.42
C THR A 21 12.13 -11.10 6.69
N ASN A 22 12.07 -11.82 7.81
CA ASN A 22 10.97 -12.74 8.07
C ASN A 22 9.76 -12.05 8.71
N LEU A 23 9.95 -10.97 9.46
CA LEU A 23 8.85 -10.26 10.10
C LEU A 23 7.93 -9.62 9.08
N SER A 24 8.49 -9.00 8.02
CA SER A 24 7.69 -8.46 6.92
C SER A 24 6.86 -9.56 6.25
N ALA A 25 7.49 -10.68 5.88
CA ALA A 25 6.79 -11.80 5.22
C ALA A 25 5.71 -12.44 6.10
N LEU A 26 5.94 -12.54 7.41
CA LEU A 26 4.94 -13.04 8.37
C LEU A 26 3.74 -12.10 8.48
N TYR A 27 3.98 -10.79 8.62
CA TYR A 27 2.89 -9.83 8.64
C TYR A 27 2.12 -9.77 7.32
N GLN A 28 2.81 -9.86 6.19
CA GLN A 28 2.19 -9.95 4.87
C GLN A 28 1.25 -11.17 4.81
N SER A 29 1.73 -12.34 5.22
CA SER A 29 0.92 -13.56 5.26
C SER A 29 -0.30 -13.44 6.17
N LEU A 30 -0.13 -12.85 7.36
CA LEU A 30 -1.23 -12.58 8.28
C LEU A 30 -2.23 -11.58 7.69
N GLY A 31 -1.75 -10.56 6.97
CA GLY A 31 -2.59 -9.60 6.25
C GLY A 31 -3.47 -10.30 5.19
N VAL A 32 -2.87 -11.19 4.40
CA VAL A 32 -3.60 -11.99 3.39
C VAL A 32 -4.66 -12.87 4.07
N ILE A 33 -4.32 -13.56 5.16
CA ILE A 33 -5.29 -14.37 5.93
C ILE A 33 -6.45 -13.50 6.43
N SER A 34 -6.17 -12.30 6.94
CA SER A 34 -7.21 -11.37 7.39
C SER A 34 -8.10 -10.91 6.25
N MET A 35 -7.56 -10.67 5.04
CA MET A 35 -8.34 -10.39 3.84
C MET A 35 -9.26 -11.55 3.47
N MET A 36 -8.73 -12.78 3.46
CA MET A 36 -9.52 -14.00 3.18
C MET A 36 -10.63 -14.21 4.20
N SER A 37 -10.42 -13.77 5.44
CA SER A 37 -11.40 -13.81 6.53
C SER A 37 -12.38 -12.63 6.53
N ASN A 38 -12.38 -11.82 5.46
CA ASN A 38 -13.21 -10.62 5.31
C ASN A 38 -13.03 -9.61 6.46
N ASN A 39 -11.79 -9.46 6.93
CA ASN A 39 -11.40 -8.50 7.98
C ASN A 39 -10.37 -7.48 7.46
N PRO A 40 -10.79 -6.52 6.62
CA PRO A 40 -9.87 -5.56 6.00
C PRO A 40 -9.20 -4.62 7.01
N ALA A 41 -9.82 -4.34 8.16
CA ALA A 41 -9.25 -3.49 9.20
C ALA A 41 -8.02 -4.15 9.85
N ASP A 42 -8.11 -5.45 10.18
CA ASP A 42 -6.97 -6.21 10.71
C ASP A 42 -5.90 -6.40 9.61
N ALA A 43 -6.33 -6.69 8.38
CA ALA A 43 -5.42 -6.80 7.24
C ALA A 43 -4.58 -5.53 7.05
N LYS A 44 -5.21 -4.35 7.09
CA LYS A 44 -4.52 -3.04 7.01
C LYS A 44 -3.44 -2.93 8.07
N THR A 45 -3.77 -3.22 9.33
CA THR A 45 -2.81 -3.20 10.44
C THR A 45 -1.63 -4.14 10.21
N LYS A 46 -1.86 -5.33 9.64
CA LYS A 46 -0.79 -6.29 9.34
C LYS A 46 0.10 -5.81 8.19
N PHE A 47 -0.48 -5.29 7.10
CA PHE A 47 0.32 -4.75 6.00
C PHE A 47 1.11 -3.49 6.41
N GLU A 48 0.57 -2.62 7.26
CA GLU A 48 1.30 -1.50 7.83
C GLU A 48 2.52 -1.97 8.65
N LYS A 49 2.37 -3.02 9.47
CA LYS A 49 3.48 -3.65 10.18
C LYS A 49 4.49 -4.31 9.22
N ALA A 50 4.03 -4.90 8.13
CA ALA A 50 4.89 -5.47 7.11
C ALA A 50 5.75 -4.38 6.43
N VAL A 51 5.15 -3.24 6.08
CA VAL A 51 5.85 -2.06 5.55
C VAL A 51 6.86 -1.51 6.57
N ALA A 52 6.48 -1.41 7.85
CA ALA A 52 7.40 -0.95 8.90
C ALA A 52 8.62 -1.87 9.06
N ALA A 53 8.46 -3.19 8.84
CA ALA A 53 9.54 -4.15 8.89
C ALA A 53 10.40 -4.15 7.61
N SER A 54 9.79 -3.92 6.43
CA SER A 54 10.48 -3.80 5.14
C SER A 54 9.67 -2.90 4.19
N ALA A 55 10.16 -1.70 3.97
CA ALA A 55 9.52 -0.68 3.14
C ALA A 55 9.71 -0.88 1.63
N THR A 56 10.43 -1.92 1.20
CA THR A 56 10.78 -2.12 -0.22
C THR A 56 9.95 -3.21 -0.92
N ASP A 57 9.06 -3.90 -0.20
CA ASP A 57 8.20 -4.91 -0.80
C ASP A 57 6.93 -4.25 -1.39
N PRO A 58 6.77 -4.26 -2.74
CA PRO A 58 5.64 -3.62 -3.41
C PRO A 58 4.29 -4.27 -3.08
N VAL A 59 4.28 -5.55 -2.71
CA VAL A 59 3.05 -6.30 -2.43
C VAL A 59 2.31 -5.72 -1.23
N ASN A 60 3.04 -5.26 -0.21
CA ASN A 60 2.44 -4.66 0.97
C ASN A 60 1.70 -3.35 0.63
N TYR A 61 2.30 -2.49 -0.20
CA TYR A 61 1.66 -1.25 -0.66
C TYR A 61 0.48 -1.52 -1.59
N TYR A 62 0.58 -2.53 -2.45
CA TYR A 62 -0.55 -2.95 -3.27
C TYR A 62 -1.77 -3.31 -2.44
N PHE A 63 -1.61 -4.15 -1.40
CA PHE A 63 -2.73 -4.52 -0.53
C PHE A 63 -3.27 -3.36 0.30
N LEU A 64 -2.41 -2.46 0.76
CA LEU A 64 -2.86 -1.22 1.43
C LEU A 64 -3.68 -0.34 0.47
N GLY A 65 -3.26 -0.21 -0.77
CA GLY A 65 -3.99 0.49 -1.82
C GLY A 65 -5.34 -0.18 -2.13
N TYR A 66 -5.36 -1.50 -2.23
CA TYR A 66 -6.59 -2.27 -2.45
C TYR A 66 -7.62 -2.10 -1.31
N ILE A 67 -7.15 -2.10 -0.05
CA ILE A 67 -8.01 -1.86 1.11
C ILE A 67 -8.55 -0.42 1.09
N ALA A 68 -7.67 0.55 0.81
CA ALA A 68 -8.05 1.96 0.71
C ALA A 68 -9.07 2.19 -0.43
N ASP A 69 -8.92 1.49 -1.56
CA ASP A 69 -9.92 1.53 -2.64
C ASP A 69 -11.27 0.99 -2.19
N GLY A 70 -11.31 -0.12 -1.46
CA GLY A 70 -12.55 -0.63 -0.88
C GLY A 70 -13.26 0.41 0.01
N GLU A 71 -12.51 1.11 0.86
CA GLU A 71 -13.04 2.20 1.69
C GLU A 71 -13.55 3.38 0.83
N TYR A 72 -12.83 3.74 -0.23
CA TYR A 72 -13.22 4.77 -1.18
C TYR A 72 -14.51 4.41 -1.91
N GLN A 73 -14.63 3.19 -2.43
CA GLN A 73 -15.83 2.73 -3.15
C GLN A 73 -17.09 2.77 -2.28
N VAL A 74 -16.97 2.41 -0.99
CA VAL A 74 -18.08 2.54 -0.02
C VAL A 74 -18.51 3.99 0.14
N THR A 75 -17.56 4.92 0.25
CA THR A 75 -17.84 6.36 0.39
C THR A 75 -18.46 6.94 -0.88
N VAL A 76 -17.98 6.54 -2.06
CA VAL A 76 -18.55 6.96 -3.36
C VAL A 76 -20.00 6.51 -3.50
N LYS A 77 -20.32 5.26 -3.15
CA LYS A 77 -21.70 4.76 -3.16
C LYS A 77 -22.61 5.58 -2.22
N ALA A 78 -22.13 5.88 -1.01
CA ALA A 78 -22.86 6.72 -0.07
C ALA A 78 -23.07 8.14 -0.59
N TYR A 79 -22.06 8.75 -1.23
CA TYR A 79 -22.14 10.05 -1.88
C TYR A 79 -23.20 10.05 -3.00
N GLN A 80 -23.20 9.03 -3.85
CA GLN A 80 -24.16 8.91 -4.96
C GLN A 80 -25.60 8.76 -4.47
N ALA A 81 -25.80 8.09 -3.34
CA ALA A 81 -27.13 7.89 -2.74
C ALA A 81 -27.61 9.10 -1.90
N SER A 82 -26.74 10.06 -1.58
CA SER A 82 -27.07 11.19 -0.70
C SER A 82 -27.78 12.32 -1.43
N GLN A 83 -28.70 12.98 -0.74
CA GLN A 83 -29.35 14.20 -1.23
C GLN A 83 -28.40 15.41 -1.13
N PRO A 84 -28.58 16.46 -1.96
CA PRO A 84 -27.81 17.70 -1.85
C PRO A 84 -27.85 18.28 -0.43
N GLY A 85 -26.71 18.75 0.07
CA GLY A 85 -26.56 19.33 1.41
C GLY A 85 -25.24 18.94 2.08
N LYS A 86 -25.07 19.41 3.30
CA LYS A 86 -23.81 19.26 4.06
C LYS A 86 -23.28 17.82 4.11
N GLN A 87 -24.16 16.83 4.32
CA GLN A 87 -23.74 15.42 4.37
C GLN A 87 -23.10 14.96 3.06
N ARG A 88 -23.66 15.38 1.92
CA ARG A 88 -23.10 15.07 0.60
C ARG A 88 -21.73 15.73 0.40
N ASP A 89 -21.57 16.97 0.85
CA ASP A 89 -20.32 17.70 0.74
C ASP A 89 -19.23 17.08 1.62
N ASP A 90 -19.58 16.63 2.82
CA ASP A 90 -18.70 15.89 3.73
C ASP A 90 -18.26 14.55 3.11
N LEU A 91 -19.19 13.81 2.46
CA LEU A 91 -18.87 12.57 1.74
C LEU A 91 -17.95 12.81 0.54
N LEU A 92 -18.15 13.90 -0.21
CA LEU A 92 -17.25 14.26 -1.32
C LEU A 92 -15.84 14.57 -0.82
N THR A 93 -15.74 15.33 0.26
CA THR A 93 -14.45 15.64 0.89
C THR A 93 -13.74 14.37 1.35
N LYS A 94 -14.47 13.47 2.00
CA LYS A 94 -13.95 12.16 2.44
C LYS A 94 -13.48 11.32 1.24
N ALA A 95 -14.29 11.22 0.18
CA ALA A 95 -13.92 10.48 -1.02
C ALA A 95 -12.66 11.04 -1.68
N ASN A 96 -12.51 12.37 -1.73
CA ASN A 96 -11.30 13.00 -2.26
C ASN A 96 -10.04 12.64 -1.44
N THR A 97 -10.13 12.62 -0.11
CA THR A 97 -9.01 12.20 0.75
C THR A 97 -8.68 10.72 0.57
N GLN A 98 -9.70 9.88 0.43
CA GLN A 98 -9.51 8.44 0.26
C GLN A 98 -8.88 8.10 -1.10
N ILE A 99 -9.30 8.73 -2.19
CA ILE A 99 -8.68 8.51 -3.50
C ILE A 99 -7.22 8.98 -3.52
N ASP A 100 -6.88 10.08 -2.83
CA ASP A 100 -5.50 10.53 -2.67
C ASP A 100 -4.66 9.47 -1.92
N THR A 101 -5.25 8.77 -0.95
CA THR A 101 -4.61 7.64 -0.24
C THR A 101 -4.39 6.43 -1.15
N VAL A 102 -5.37 6.08 -1.99
CA VAL A 102 -5.23 5.00 -2.99
C VAL A 102 -4.08 5.30 -3.95
N ILE A 103 -4.05 6.54 -4.48
CA ILE A 103 -2.99 7.02 -5.39
C ILE A 103 -1.61 6.92 -4.73
N ASP A 104 -1.48 7.34 -3.46
CA ASP A 104 -0.21 7.29 -2.74
C ASP A 104 0.30 5.85 -2.57
N TYR A 105 -0.55 4.92 -2.14
CA TYR A 105 -0.16 3.52 -1.97
C TYR A 105 0.19 2.85 -3.30
N TYR A 106 -0.60 3.06 -4.35
CA TYR A 106 -0.31 2.48 -5.65
C TYR A 106 0.97 3.09 -6.27
N ALA A 107 1.23 4.38 -6.10
CA ALA A 107 2.48 4.99 -6.54
C ALA A 107 3.71 4.38 -5.83
N ARG A 108 3.62 4.09 -4.54
CA ARG A 108 4.65 3.37 -3.80
C ARG A 108 4.83 1.94 -4.31
N ALA A 109 3.72 1.22 -4.54
CA ALA A 109 3.78 -0.14 -5.08
C ALA A 109 4.47 -0.17 -6.44
N VAL A 110 4.13 0.75 -7.35
CA VAL A 110 4.76 0.88 -8.67
C VAL A 110 6.24 1.20 -8.54
N ALA A 111 6.61 2.20 -7.73
CA ALA A 111 8.00 2.61 -7.54
C ALA A 111 8.89 1.46 -7.03
N MET A 112 8.40 0.67 -6.06
CA MET A 112 9.13 -0.50 -5.54
C MET A 112 9.18 -1.63 -6.56
N ALA A 113 8.09 -1.87 -7.31
CA ALA A 113 8.03 -2.92 -8.32
C ALA A 113 8.96 -2.64 -9.51
N GLU A 114 9.07 -1.38 -9.96
CA GLU A 114 10.01 -0.98 -11.01
C GLU A 114 11.48 -1.16 -10.61
N SER A 115 11.76 -1.10 -9.32
CA SER A 115 13.11 -1.28 -8.78
C SER A 115 13.50 -2.76 -8.60
N ASN A 116 12.58 -3.71 -8.82
CA ASN A 116 12.81 -5.13 -8.62
C ASN A 116 12.19 -5.97 -9.77
N PRO A 117 13.02 -6.58 -10.64
CA PRO A 117 12.54 -7.34 -11.80
C PRO A 117 11.49 -8.42 -11.48
N GLN A 118 11.56 -9.03 -10.30
CA GLN A 118 10.59 -10.04 -9.86
C GLN A 118 9.15 -9.52 -9.86
N TYR A 119 8.96 -8.22 -9.66
CA TYR A 119 7.63 -7.60 -9.53
C TYR A 119 7.20 -6.77 -10.75
N HIS A 120 7.97 -6.74 -11.84
CA HIS A 120 7.65 -5.91 -13.01
C HIS A 120 6.24 -6.16 -13.56
N ALA A 121 5.81 -7.43 -13.65
CA ALA A 121 4.48 -7.77 -14.15
C ALA A 121 3.36 -7.21 -13.24
N MET A 122 3.51 -7.37 -11.93
CA MET A 122 2.59 -6.79 -10.94
C MET A 122 2.62 -5.26 -11.02
N GLY A 123 3.81 -4.67 -11.09
CA GLY A 123 3.99 -3.22 -11.20
C GLY A 123 3.27 -2.62 -12.41
N ALA A 124 3.33 -3.28 -13.57
CA ALA A 124 2.62 -2.85 -14.77
C ALA A 124 1.09 -2.86 -14.58
N GLN A 125 0.54 -3.89 -13.92
CA GLN A 125 -0.89 -3.96 -13.61
C GLN A 125 -1.31 -2.85 -12.64
N VAL A 126 -0.59 -2.67 -11.54
CA VAL A 126 -0.88 -1.64 -10.53
C VAL A 126 -0.74 -0.23 -11.13
N ARG A 127 0.19 -0.04 -12.09
CA ARG A 127 0.36 1.22 -12.81
C ARG A 127 -0.89 1.59 -13.62
N ALA A 128 -1.51 0.63 -14.30
CA ALA A 128 -2.75 0.88 -15.06
C ALA A 128 -3.89 1.35 -14.13
N ASP A 129 -4.01 0.74 -12.95
CA ASP A 129 -4.99 1.15 -11.95
C ASP A 129 -4.66 2.55 -11.41
N LEU A 130 -3.40 2.80 -11.05
CA LEU A 130 -2.91 4.10 -10.58
C LEU A 130 -3.19 5.22 -11.59
N GLU A 131 -2.92 5.01 -12.88
CA GLU A 131 -3.19 5.98 -13.94
C GLU A 131 -4.68 6.33 -14.03
N THR A 132 -5.55 5.33 -13.84
CA THR A 132 -7.00 5.53 -13.82
C THR A 132 -7.43 6.43 -12.68
N TYR A 133 -6.99 6.13 -11.45
CA TYR A 133 -7.30 6.94 -10.26
C TYR A 133 -6.69 8.34 -10.35
N TYR A 134 -5.44 8.43 -10.77
CA TYR A 134 -4.72 9.70 -10.88
C TYR A 134 -5.38 10.61 -11.92
N LYS A 135 -5.69 10.10 -13.11
CA LYS A 135 -6.40 10.84 -14.16
C LYS A 135 -7.80 11.28 -13.72
N TYR A 136 -8.53 10.42 -13.00
CA TYR A 136 -9.84 10.80 -12.45
C TYR A 136 -9.70 11.96 -11.47
N ARG A 137 -8.75 11.90 -10.57
CA ARG A 137 -8.54 12.89 -9.50
C ARG A 137 -7.97 14.21 -10.00
N HIS A 138 -6.96 14.17 -10.87
CA HIS A 138 -6.20 15.34 -11.34
C HIS A 138 -6.57 15.80 -12.75
N LYS A 139 -7.48 15.10 -13.45
CA LYS A 139 -7.91 15.37 -14.83
C LYS A 139 -6.80 15.26 -15.89
N SER A 140 -5.61 14.84 -15.51
CA SER A 140 -4.45 14.60 -16.38
C SER A 140 -3.51 13.59 -15.72
N LEU A 141 -2.49 13.14 -16.46
CA LEU A 141 -1.39 12.33 -15.91
C LEU A 141 -0.15 13.17 -15.57
N ASN A 142 -0.23 14.50 -15.72
CA ASN A 142 0.89 15.39 -15.38
C ASN A 142 1.23 15.27 -13.89
N GLY A 143 2.49 15.08 -13.56
CA GLY A 143 2.96 14.89 -12.18
C GLY A 143 2.94 13.44 -11.68
N LEU A 144 2.38 12.49 -12.44
CA LEU A 144 2.35 11.09 -12.02
C LEU A 144 3.75 10.48 -11.92
N GLU A 145 4.60 10.72 -12.92
CA GLU A 145 5.98 10.21 -12.92
C GLU A 145 6.80 10.80 -11.78
N GLU A 146 6.62 12.08 -11.48
CA GLU A 146 7.27 12.73 -10.34
C GLU A 146 6.83 12.11 -9.02
N LEU A 147 5.54 11.77 -8.89
CA LEU A 147 5.01 11.09 -7.72
C LEU A 147 5.63 9.70 -7.56
N ILE A 148 5.68 8.88 -8.63
CA ILE A 148 6.31 7.55 -8.60
C ILE A 148 7.79 7.68 -8.26
N ASN A 149 8.52 8.58 -8.91
CA ASN A 149 9.95 8.77 -8.71
C ASN A 149 10.30 9.21 -7.27
N LYS A 150 9.42 9.97 -6.62
CA LYS A 150 9.55 10.35 -5.21
C LYS A 150 9.70 9.14 -4.28
N TYR A 151 9.11 8.01 -4.64
CA TYR A 151 9.09 6.79 -3.82
C TYR A 151 10.11 5.74 -4.23
N LYS A 152 10.83 5.93 -5.33
CA LYS A 152 11.90 4.99 -5.72
C LYS A 152 12.99 4.94 -4.64
N PRO A 153 13.48 3.74 -4.30
CA PRO A 153 14.62 3.62 -3.41
C PRO A 153 15.81 4.43 -3.96
N LEU A 154 16.50 5.13 -3.08
CA LEU A 154 17.74 5.79 -3.46
C LEU A 154 18.72 4.69 -3.91
N THR A 155 19.00 4.61 -5.21
CA THR A 155 20.08 3.80 -5.71
C THR A 155 21.37 4.42 -5.19
N LEU A 156 22.01 3.76 -4.21
CA LEU A 156 23.39 4.09 -3.91
C LEU A 156 24.17 3.87 -5.21
N LYS A 157 24.62 4.98 -5.84
CA LYS A 157 25.56 4.85 -6.97
C LYS A 157 26.76 4.07 -6.45
N PRO A 158 27.22 3.06 -7.21
CA PRO A 158 28.42 2.30 -6.86
C PRO A 158 29.65 3.19 -6.79
#